data_d80fdb6c2a8bdd15a1b3300c9f5d369f
#
_entry.id   d80fdb6c2a8bdd15a1b3300c9f5d369f
#
_cell.length_a   1.000
_cell.length_b   1.000
_cell.length_c   1.000
_cell.angle_alpha   90.00
_cell.angle_beta   90.00
_cell.angle_gamma   90.00
#
_symmetry.space_group_name_H-M   'P 1'
#
loop_
_entity.id
_entity.type
_entity.pdbx_description
1 polymer ?
#
loop_
_entity_poly.entity_id
_entity_poly.type
_entity_poly.pdbx_seq_one_letter_code
_entity_poly.pdbx_strand_id
1 'polypeptide(L)'
;MVIKADLSGQKALVTGASSGIGKSVAILLAQCGATVAVNHLSSDERGPKVVEMLNGEGCQSIAAPGDVSDPESADAMVVNAIDKLGGLDILVDNAGTAATVEPIPFEDLDAMTEERWQSIMHTNVIGPFRCSRKAASALKDSKGCIVNTASIAGIGNAGSSIAYSNSKAAIISQ
;
A
#
# COMPACT_ATOMS: atom_id res chain seq x y z
N MET A 1 -15.08 6.97 19.09
CA MET A 1 -14.64 8.30 18.63
C MET A 1 -14.97 8.36 17.16
N VAL A 2 -15.90 9.22 16.75
CA VAL A 2 -16.25 9.36 15.33
C VAL A 2 -15.23 10.32 14.73
N ILE A 3 -14.40 9.82 13.80
CA ILE A 3 -13.51 10.68 13.01
C ILE A 3 -14.40 11.51 12.08
N LYS A 4 -14.41 12.81 12.27
CA LYS A 4 -15.15 13.76 11.42
C LYS A 4 -14.18 14.40 10.42
N ALA A 5 -13.71 13.63 9.45
CA ALA A 5 -13.05 14.15 8.27
C ALA A 5 -14.08 14.13 7.12
N ASP A 6 -14.08 15.14 6.28
CA ASP A 6 -14.84 15.16 5.03
C ASP A 6 -13.84 15.07 3.88
N LEU A 7 -13.84 13.93 3.20
CA LEU A 7 -13.04 13.64 2.04
C LEU A 7 -13.90 13.52 0.77
N SER A 8 -15.11 14.12 0.79
CA SER A 8 -16.01 14.09 -0.36
C SER A 8 -15.33 14.66 -1.60
N GLY A 9 -15.38 13.90 -2.71
CA GLY A 9 -14.72 14.24 -3.96
C GLY A 9 -13.22 13.89 -4.04
N GLN A 10 -12.59 13.50 -2.94
CA GLN A 10 -11.19 13.04 -2.95
C GLN A 10 -11.10 11.62 -3.51
N LYS A 11 -9.98 11.33 -4.17
CA LYS A 11 -9.67 10.09 -4.86
C LYS A 11 -8.43 9.47 -4.23
N ALA A 12 -8.56 8.26 -3.70
CA ALA A 12 -7.50 7.59 -2.99
C ALA A 12 -7.11 6.26 -3.64
N LEU A 13 -5.82 5.95 -3.68
CA LEU A 13 -5.29 4.62 -3.97
C LEU A 13 -4.60 4.10 -2.71
N VAL A 14 -5.01 2.91 -2.24
CA VAL A 14 -4.40 2.25 -1.09
C VAL A 14 -3.77 0.94 -1.53
N THR A 15 -2.45 0.82 -1.44
CA THR A 15 -1.75 -0.41 -1.79
C THR A 15 -1.85 -1.46 -0.68
N GLY A 16 -1.99 -2.75 -1.06
CA GLY A 16 -2.18 -3.84 -0.11
C GLY A 16 -3.47 -3.73 0.70
N ALA A 17 -4.56 -3.27 0.08
CA ALA A 17 -5.82 -2.95 0.76
C ALA A 17 -6.81 -4.12 0.88
N SER A 18 -6.40 -5.35 0.52
CA SER A 18 -7.25 -6.54 0.66
C SER A 18 -7.39 -7.03 2.10
N SER A 19 -6.48 -6.64 3.00
CA SER A 19 -6.44 -7.11 4.40
C SER A 19 -5.72 -6.15 5.33
N GLY A 20 -5.75 -6.43 6.64
CA GLY A 20 -4.95 -5.76 7.67
C GLY A 20 -5.14 -4.24 7.71
N ILE A 21 -4.03 -3.53 7.87
CA ILE A 21 -3.99 -2.07 7.99
C ILE A 21 -4.52 -1.41 6.71
N GLY A 22 -4.07 -1.85 5.53
CA GLY A 22 -4.50 -1.27 4.25
C GLY A 22 -6.01 -1.37 4.04
N LYS A 23 -6.62 -2.52 4.38
CA LYS A 23 -8.08 -2.66 4.35
C LYS A 23 -8.77 -1.66 5.29
N SER A 24 -8.27 -1.53 6.52
CA SER A 24 -8.86 -0.60 7.49
C SER A 24 -8.74 0.85 7.05
N VAL A 25 -7.60 1.22 6.44
CA VAL A 25 -7.39 2.55 5.85
C VAL A 25 -8.36 2.80 4.69
N ALA A 26 -8.49 1.83 3.76
CA ALA A 26 -9.41 1.95 2.63
C ALA A 26 -10.87 2.14 3.09
N ILE A 27 -11.30 1.36 4.09
CA ILE A 27 -12.64 1.50 4.70
C ILE A 27 -12.82 2.90 5.30
N LEU A 28 -11.86 3.37 6.09
CA LEU A 28 -11.98 4.66 6.76
C LEU A 28 -12.01 5.83 5.77
N LEU A 29 -11.16 5.81 4.75
CA LEU A 29 -11.17 6.84 3.70
C LEU A 29 -12.50 6.86 2.95
N ALA A 30 -13.04 5.68 2.60
CA ALA A 30 -14.34 5.56 1.94
C ALA A 30 -15.49 6.06 2.83
N GLN A 31 -15.50 5.72 4.11
CA GLN A 31 -16.48 6.21 5.09
C GLN A 31 -16.39 7.72 5.34
N CYS A 32 -15.21 8.32 5.11
CA CYS A 32 -15.02 9.76 5.10
C CYS A 32 -15.43 10.44 3.79
N GLY A 33 -15.91 9.70 2.79
CA GLY A 33 -16.44 10.23 1.53
C GLY A 33 -15.51 10.17 0.34
N ALA A 34 -14.29 9.64 0.48
CA ALA A 34 -13.38 9.45 -0.64
C ALA A 34 -13.83 8.30 -1.57
N THR A 35 -13.55 8.43 -2.87
CA THR A 35 -13.59 7.29 -3.78
C THR A 35 -12.27 6.53 -3.71
N VAL A 36 -12.31 5.24 -3.36
CA VAL A 36 -11.10 4.46 -3.03
C VAL A 36 -10.81 3.36 -4.05
N ALA A 37 -9.62 3.38 -4.64
CA ALA A 37 -9.05 2.26 -5.37
C ALA A 37 -8.36 1.30 -4.38
N VAL A 38 -8.89 0.08 -4.30
CA VAL A 38 -8.45 -0.99 -3.39
C VAL A 38 -7.43 -1.85 -4.13
N ASN A 39 -6.13 -1.63 -3.90
CA ASN A 39 -5.11 -2.48 -4.52
C ASN A 39 -4.99 -3.82 -3.80
N HIS A 40 -4.83 -4.85 -4.61
CA HIS A 40 -4.64 -6.23 -4.19
C HIS A 40 -3.89 -7.01 -5.27
N LEU A 41 -3.27 -8.14 -4.93
CA LEU A 41 -2.73 -9.06 -5.93
C LEU A 41 -3.86 -9.64 -6.79
N SER A 42 -3.63 -9.83 -8.09
CA SER A 42 -4.65 -10.36 -9.00
C SER A 42 -5.19 -11.73 -8.59
N SER A 43 -4.40 -12.51 -7.85
CA SER A 43 -4.79 -13.81 -7.28
C SER A 43 -5.51 -13.71 -5.93
N ASP A 44 -5.60 -12.51 -5.34
CA ASP A 44 -6.19 -12.32 -4.01
C ASP A 44 -7.67 -11.94 -4.10
N GLU A 45 -8.54 -12.92 -3.92
CA GLU A 45 -9.99 -12.74 -3.95
C GLU A 45 -10.57 -11.86 -2.82
N ARG A 46 -9.76 -11.53 -1.81
CA ARG A 46 -10.20 -10.65 -0.71
C ARG A 46 -10.38 -9.21 -1.18
N GLY A 47 -9.58 -8.76 -2.15
CA GLY A 47 -9.67 -7.40 -2.69
C GLY A 47 -11.05 -7.08 -3.29
N PRO A 48 -11.55 -7.88 -4.25
CA PRO A 48 -12.91 -7.72 -4.77
C PRO A 48 -14.00 -7.73 -3.68
N LYS A 49 -13.88 -8.58 -2.66
CA LYS A 49 -14.82 -8.62 -1.53
C LYS A 49 -14.82 -7.34 -0.69
N VAL A 50 -13.66 -6.68 -0.55
CA VAL A 50 -13.59 -5.36 0.12
C VAL A 50 -14.33 -4.31 -0.71
N VAL A 51 -14.16 -4.31 -2.02
CA VAL A 51 -14.87 -3.39 -2.94
C VAL A 51 -16.38 -3.63 -2.88
N GLU A 52 -16.82 -4.88 -2.95
CA GLU A 52 -18.24 -5.24 -2.85
C GLU A 52 -18.85 -4.76 -1.53
N MET A 53 -18.16 -5.00 -0.42
CA MET A 53 -18.58 -4.57 0.91
C MET A 53 -18.74 -3.05 0.98
N LEU A 54 -17.73 -2.28 0.54
CA LEU A 54 -17.76 -0.82 0.58
C LEU A 54 -18.89 -0.24 -0.29
N ASN A 55 -19.06 -0.76 -1.50
CA ASN A 55 -20.12 -0.33 -2.40
C ASN A 55 -21.52 -0.70 -1.86
N GLY A 56 -21.64 -1.85 -1.19
CA GLY A 56 -22.87 -2.27 -0.50
C GLY A 56 -23.24 -1.39 0.70
N GLU A 57 -22.26 -0.75 1.33
CA GLU A 57 -22.44 0.23 2.40
C GLU A 57 -22.69 1.67 1.88
N GLY A 58 -22.79 1.85 0.57
CA GLY A 58 -23.02 3.16 -0.05
C GLY A 58 -21.76 4.00 -0.24
N CYS A 59 -20.57 3.47 0.05
CA CYS A 59 -19.30 4.10 -0.28
C CYS A 59 -18.96 3.90 -1.77
N GLN A 60 -18.01 4.68 -2.29
CA GLN A 60 -17.52 4.51 -3.65
C GLN A 60 -16.14 3.85 -3.64
N SER A 61 -16.02 2.69 -4.28
CA SER A 61 -14.73 2.01 -4.40
C SER A 61 -14.59 1.23 -5.71
N ILE A 62 -13.34 1.03 -6.13
CA ILE A 62 -12.97 0.26 -7.31
C ILE A 62 -11.85 -0.73 -6.98
N ALA A 63 -11.79 -1.84 -7.71
CA ALA A 63 -10.66 -2.77 -7.63
C ALA A 63 -9.48 -2.25 -8.44
N ALA A 64 -8.28 -2.33 -7.86
CA ALA A 64 -7.01 -1.99 -8.47
C ALA A 64 -6.03 -3.19 -8.37
N PRO A 65 -6.25 -4.27 -9.15
CA PRO A 65 -5.38 -5.43 -9.11
C PRO A 65 -3.98 -5.09 -9.63
N GLY A 66 -2.93 -5.56 -8.92
CA GLY A 66 -1.54 -5.40 -9.32
C GLY A 66 -0.57 -5.69 -8.18
N ASP A 67 0.64 -6.09 -8.56
CA ASP A 67 1.76 -6.38 -7.66
C ASP A 67 2.74 -5.21 -7.66
N VAL A 68 2.91 -4.56 -6.52
CA VAL A 68 3.84 -3.42 -6.38
C VAL A 68 5.31 -3.84 -6.48
N SER A 69 5.62 -5.13 -6.28
CA SER A 69 6.98 -5.67 -6.39
C SER A 69 7.42 -5.85 -7.84
N ASP A 70 6.47 -5.98 -8.77
CA ASP A 70 6.71 -6.08 -10.21
C ASP A 70 6.58 -4.72 -10.89
N PRO A 71 7.58 -4.26 -11.68
CA PRO A 71 7.58 -2.92 -12.24
C PRO A 71 6.45 -2.65 -13.24
N GLU A 72 6.14 -3.61 -14.10
CA GLU A 72 5.10 -3.44 -15.13
C GLU A 72 3.71 -3.48 -14.51
N SER A 73 3.49 -4.41 -13.58
CA SER A 73 2.24 -4.55 -12.84
C SER A 73 1.94 -3.33 -11.97
N ALA A 74 2.96 -2.81 -11.26
CA ALA A 74 2.81 -1.61 -10.44
C ALA A 74 2.45 -0.39 -11.28
N ASP A 75 3.17 -0.16 -12.39
CA ASP A 75 2.91 0.95 -13.31
C ASP A 75 1.51 0.87 -13.91
N ALA A 76 1.11 -0.30 -14.41
CA ALA A 76 -0.22 -0.51 -14.98
C ALA A 76 -1.34 -0.33 -13.94
N MET A 77 -1.16 -0.85 -12.73
CA MET A 77 -2.12 -0.73 -11.64
C MET A 77 -2.36 0.74 -11.29
N VAL A 78 -1.30 1.54 -11.12
CA VAL A 78 -1.43 2.97 -10.78
C VAL A 78 -2.11 3.75 -11.90
N VAL A 79 -1.72 3.54 -13.17
CA VAL A 79 -2.36 4.20 -14.33
C VAL A 79 -3.83 3.85 -14.38
N ASN A 80 -4.19 2.57 -14.33
CA ASN A 80 -5.57 2.13 -14.39
C ASN A 80 -6.42 2.67 -13.22
N ALA A 81 -5.84 2.79 -12.02
CA ALA A 81 -6.52 3.37 -10.88
C ALA A 81 -6.80 4.86 -11.09
N ILE A 82 -5.81 5.63 -11.55
CA ILE A 82 -5.94 7.07 -11.84
C ILE A 82 -6.99 7.30 -12.93
N ASP A 83 -6.95 6.53 -14.01
CA ASP A 83 -7.89 6.67 -15.13
C ASP A 83 -9.34 6.40 -14.68
N LYS A 84 -9.56 5.32 -13.93
CA LYS A 84 -10.89 4.95 -13.41
C LYS A 84 -11.43 5.92 -12.36
N LEU A 85 -10.55 6.48 -11.50
CA LEU A 85 -10.90 7.49 -10.53
C LEU A 85 -11.08 8.88 -11.17
N GLY A 86 -10.51 9.11 -12.35
CA GLY A 86 -10.45 10.41 -13.00
C GLY A 86 -9.49 11.38 -12.29
N GLY A 87 -8.42 10.89 -11.70
CA GLY A 87 -7.38 11.64 -10.97
C GLY A 87 -6.93 10.90 -9.68
N LEU A 88 -6.05 11.54 -8.90
CA LEU A 88 -5.59 10.99 -7.62
C LEU A 88 -5.22 12.12 -6.66
N ASP A 89 -5.76 12.10 -5.45
CA ASP A 89 -5.49 13.07 -4.38
C ASP A 89 -4.66 12.46 -3.24
N ILE A 90 -4.86 11.16 -2.97
CA ILE A 90 -4.24 10.47 -1.84
C ILE A 90 -3.65 9.15 -2.34
N LEU A 91 -2.35 8.97 -2.17
CA LEU A 91 -1.67 7.68 -2.33
C LEU A 91 -1.27 7.17 -0.95
N VAL A 92 -1.74 5.96 -0.59
CA VAL A 92 -1.31 5.28 0.62
C VAL A 92 -0.47 4.06 0.24
N ASP A 93 0.84 4.17 0.40
CA ASP A 93 1.78 3.09 0.19
C ASP A 93 1.86 2.23 1.46
N ASN A 94 1.01 1.19 1.49
CA ASN A 94 0.87 0.29 2.63
C ASN A 94 1.29 -1.15 2.30
N ALA A 95 1.27 -1.57 1.04
CA ALA A 95 1.70 -2.91 0.66
C ALA A 95 3.09 -3.23 1.22
N GLY A 96 3.23 -4.40 1.83
CA GLY A 96 4.49 -4.82 2.44
C GLY A 96 4.48 -6.30 2.80
N THR A 97 5.67 -6.86 2.89
CA THR A 97 5.90 -8.25 3.28
C THR A 97 7.05 -8.36 4.28
N ALA A 98 6.97 -9.35 5.16
CA ALA A 98 8.09 -9.79 5.99
C ALA A 98 8.88 -10.93 5.32
N ALA A 99 8.34 -11.51 4.24
CA ALA A 99 8.84 -12.71 3.56
C ALA A 99 9.06 -13.92 4.50
N THR A 100 8.36 -13.92 5.64
CA THR A 100 8.40 -15.00 6.64
C THR A 100 7.09 -15.02 7.43
N VAL A 101 6.72 -16.18 7.93
CA VAL A 101 5.58 -16.36 8.82
C VAL A 101 6.00 -16.12 10.27
N GLU A 102 7.12 -16.70 10.67
CA GLU A 102 7.71 -16.52 12.01
C GLU A 102 8.89 -15.55 11.94
N PRO A 103 9.13 -14.74 12.96
CA PRO A 103 10.29 -13.87 13.01
C PRO A 103 11.60 -14.67 12.88
N ILE A 104 12.55 -14.14 12.12
CA ILE A 104 13.89 -14.67 11.99
C ILE A 104 14.77 -13.98 13.02
N PRO A 105 15.38 -14.72 13.98
CA PRO A 105 16.31 -14.15 14.95
C PRO A 105 17.45 -13.39 14.27
N PHE A 106 17.88 -12.27 14.81
CA PHE A 106 18.93 -11.45 14.20
C PHE A 106 20.30 -12.12 14.19
N GLU A 107 20.52 -13.12 15.03
CA GLU A 107 21.70 -13.97 15.05
C GLU A 107 21.71 -15.06 13.96
N ASP A 108 20.55 -15.39 13.38
CA ASP A 108 20.42 -16.39 12.31
C ASP A 108 20.57 -15.71 10.94
N LEU A 109 21.81 -15.39 10.61
CA LEU A 109 22.12 -14.71 9.35
C LEU A 109 21.93 -15.60 8.13
N ASP A 110 22.10 -16.91 8.25
CA ASP A 110 21.94 -17.86 7.15
C ASP A 110 20.47 -18.02 6.73
N ALA A 111 19.54 -17.83 7.63
CA ALA A 111 18.11 -17.80 7.31
C ALA A 111 17.71 -16.58 6.46
N MET A 112 18.53 -15.52 6.45
CA MET A 112 18.30 -14.31 5.64
C MET A 112 18.93 -14.43 4.26
N THR A 113 18.34 -15.28 3.41
CA THR A 113 18.80 -15.49 2.02
C THR A 113 18.64 -14.23 1.15
N GLU A 114 19.38 -14.16 0.05
CA GLU A 114 19.27 -13.04 -0.90
C GLU A 114 17.86 -12.93 -1.50
N GLU A 115 17.18 -14.05 -1.74
CA GLU A 115 15.81 -14.07 -2.25
C GLU A 115 14.84 -13.41 -1.28
N ARG A 116 14.99 -13.64 0.03
CA ARG A 116 14.21 -12.96 1.06
C ARG A 116 14.50 -11.47 1.10
N TRP A 117 15.78 -11.08 1.03
CA TRP A 117 16.18 -9.68 0.91
C TRP A 117 15.53 -9.02 -0.30
N GLN A 118 15.64 -9.63 -1.48
CA GLN A 118 15.07 -9.09 -2.71
C GLN A 118 13.56 -8.96 -2.62
N SER A 119 12.86 -9.99 -2.13
CA SER A 119 11.40 -9.95 -1.94
C SER A 119 10.97 -8.79 -1.04
N ILE A 120 11.64 -8.64 0.12
CA ILE A 120 11.34 -7.57 1.06
C ILE A 120 11.64 -6.20 0.46
N MET A 121 12.81 -6.00 -0.15
CA MET A 121 13.20 -4.70 -0.70
C MET A 121 12.34 -4.32 -1.91
N HIS A 122 12.04 -5.25 -2.80
CA HIS A 122 11.19 -4.99 -3.96
C HIS A 122 9.78 -4.59 -3.56
N THR A 123 9.19 -5.26 -2.57
CA THR A 123 7.84 -4.94 -2.10
C THR A 123 7.82 -3.69 -1.22
N ASN A 124 8.68 -3.62 -0.20
CA ASN A 124 8.55 -2.63 0.86
C ASN A 124 9.21 -1.28 0.54
N VAL A 125 10.20 -1.24 -0.36
CA VAL A 125 10.98 -0.03 -0.67
C VAL A 125 10.77 0.41 -2.11
N ILE A 126 11.07 -0.48 -3.06
CA ILE A 126 10.99 -0.14 -4.48
C ILE A 126 9.53 -0.03 -4.93
N GLY A 127 8.62 -0.84 -4.36
CA GLY A 127 7.19 -0.77 -4.63
C GLY A 127 6.58 0.60 -4.37
N PRO A 128 6.67 1.16 -3.15
CA PRO A 128 6.26 2.52 -2.84
C PRO A 128 6.86 3.58 -3.76
N PHE A 129 8.16 3.48 -4.05
CA PHE A 129 8.82 4.39 -4.99
C PHE A 129 8.21 4.30 -6.41
N ARG A 130 7.91 3.09 -6.92
CA ARG A 130 7.26 2.90 -8.23
C ARG A 130 5.88 3.56 -8.24
N CYS A 131 5.05 3.27 -7.24
CA CYS A 131 3.72 3.83 -7.12
C CYS A 131 3.76 5.36 -7.05
N SER A 132 4.61 5.91 -6.18
CA SER A 132 4.80 7.34 -6.02
C SER A 132 5.29 8.02 -7.30
N ARG A 133 6.31 7.44 -7.97
CA ARG A 133 6.83 7.94 -9.25
C ARG A 133 5.74 7.98 -10.31
N LYS A 134 4.93 6.92 -10.42
CA LYS A 134 3.89 6.82 -11.43
C LYS A 134 2.70 7.73 -11.14
N ALA A 135 2.36 7.94 -9.89
CA ALA A 135 1.29 8.83 -9.44
C ALA A 135 1.68 10.32 -9.43
N ALA A 136 2.97 10.64 -9.56
CA ALA A 136 3.51 11.98 -9.30
C ALA A 136 2.81 13.10 -10.07
N SER A 137 2.46 12.90 -11.36
CA SER A 137 1.77 13.93 -12.14
C SER A 137 0.37 14.20 -11.58
N ALA A 138 -0.43 13.15 -11.39
CA ALA A 138 -1.79 13.28 -10.88
C ALA A 138 -1.83 13.93 -9.48
N LEU A 139 -0.91 13.52 -8.59
CA LEU A 139 -0.80 14.12 -7.25
C LEU A 139 -0.36 15.58 -7.28
N LYS A 140 0.51 15.98 -8.21
CA LYS A 140 0.88 17.39 -8.39
C LYS A 140 -0.30 18.22 -8.88
N ASP A 141 -1.04 17.70 -9.86
CA ASP A 141 -2.20 18.38 -10.44
C ASP A 141 -3.30 18.61 -9.40
N SER A 142 -3.54 17.63 -8.53
CA SER A 142 -4.54 17.70 -7.44
C SER A 142 -4.01 18.43 -6.20
N LYS A 143 -2.71 18.69 -6.07
CA LYS A 143 -2.03 19.09 -4.83
C LYS A 143 -2.21 18.05 -3.71
N GLY A 144 -2.22 16.79 -4.10
CA GLY A 144 -2.44 15.63 -3.24
C GLY A 144 -1.27 15.28 -2.35
N CYS A 145 -1.37 14.16 -1.66
CA CYS A 145 -0.36 13.70 -0.71
C CYS A 145 -0.04 12.20 -0.86
N ILE A 146 1.11 11.82 -0.32
CA ILE A 146 1.56 10.44 -0.19
C ILE A 146 1.69 10.11 1.31
N VAL A 147 1.19 8.94 1.70
CA VAL A 147 1.34 8.40 3.05
C VAL A 147 2.02 7.04 2.98
N ASN A 148 3.19 6.94 3.58
CA ASN A 148 3.96 5.70 3.63
C ASN A 148 3.76 4.97 4.95
N THR A 149 3.47 3.65 4.91
CA THR A 149 3.38 2.82 6.11
C THR A 149 4.78 2.35 6.54
N ALA A 150 5.38 3.10 7.45
CA ALA A 150 6.63 2.73 8.09
C ALA A 150 6.42 1.71 9.23
N SER A 151 7.42 1.57 10.10
CA SER A 151 7.36 0.71 11.30
C SER A 151 8.36 1.19 12.35
N ILE A 152 8.06 0.93 13.62
CA ILE A 152 9.05 1.06 14.71
C ILE A 152 10.29 0.20 14.48
N ALA A 153 10.16 -0.89 13.73
CA ALA A 153 11.28 -1.72 13.29
C ALA A 153 12.33 -0.95 12.47
N GLY A 154 11.94 0.15 11.82
CA GLY A 154 12.87 1.01 11.08
C GLY A 154 13.66 1.98 11.95
N ILE A 155 13.29 2.14 13.22
CA ILE A 155 13.98 3.01 14.19
C ILE A 155 14.85 2.19 15.14
N GLY A 156 14.42 0.96 15.45
CA GLY A 156 15.10 0.05 16.37
C GLY A 156 15.11 -1.38 15.83
N ASN A 157 15.94 -2.24 16.39
CA ASN A 157 16.12 -3.62 15.92
C ASN A 157 15.01 -4.58 16.40
N ALA A 158 13.75 -4.16 16.33
CA ALA A 158 12.59 -4.95 16.76
C ALA A 158 11.67 -5.21 15.57
N GLY A 159 12.03 -6.13 14.70
CA GLY A 159 11.24 -6.50 13.52
C GLY A 159 11.22 -8.01 13.28
N SER A 160 10.52 -8.43 12.24
CA SER A 160 10.44 -9.84 11.85
C SER A 160 11.76 -10.39 11.30
N SER A 161 12.66 -9.50 10.86
CA SER A 161 14.00 -9.84 10.36
C SER A 161 14.85 -8.58 10.16
N ILE A 162 16.16 -8.76 9.99
CA ILE A 162 17.11 -7.68 9.62
C ILE A 162 16.66 -6.97 8.34
N ALA A 163 16.31 -7.71 7.30
CA ALA A 163 15.90 -7.12 6.02
C ALA A 163 14.60 -6.32 6.15
N TYR A 164 13.63 -6.80 6.94
CA TYR A 164 12.40 -6.04 7.20
C TYR A 164 12.70 -4.72 7.92
N SER A 165 13.52 -4.75 8.97
CA SER A 165 13.91 -3.54 9.71
C SER A 165 14.60 -2.53 8.80
N ASN A 166 15.55 -2.99 7.97
CA ASN A 166 16.22 -2.14 6.99
C ASN A 166 15.24 -1.56 5.95
N SER A 167 14.28 -2.35 5.46
CA SER A 167 13.27 -1.86 4.53
C SER A 167 12.41 -0.75 5.14
N LYS A 168 12.05 -0.88 6.42
CA LYS A 168 11.25 0.13 7.12
C LYS A 168 12.05 1.37 7.50
N ALA A 169 13.36 1.25 7.75
CA ALA A 169 14.26 2.41 7.86
C ALA A 169 14.37 3.17 6.53
N ALA A 170 14.47 2.47 5.40
CA ALA A 170 14.47 3.09 4.08
C ALA A 170 13.17 3.89 3.81
N ILE A 171 12.00 3.35 4.19
CA ILE A 171 10.72 4.05 4.05
C ILE A 171 10.64 5.31 4.92
N ILE A 172 11.24 5.33 6.11
CA ILE A 172 11.31 6.54 6.95
C ILE A 172 12.14 7.63 6.26
N SER A 173 13.14 7.25 5.45
CA SER A 173 14.00 8.17 4.71
C SER A 173 13.44 8.60 3.35
N GLN A 174 12.47 7.89 2.81
CA GLN A 174 11.84 8.15 1.50
C GLN A 174 10.78 9.25 1.57
#